data_a25bd994e5b4cf69ca0033a8842756b0
#
_entry.id   a25bd994e5b4cf69ca0033a8842756b0
#
_cell.length_a   1.000
_cell.length_b   1.000
_cell.length_c   1.000
_cell.angle_alpha   90.00
_cell.angle_beta   90.00
_cell.angle_gamma   90.00
#
_symmetry.space_group_name_H-M   'P 1'
#
loop_
_entity.id
_entity.type
_entity.pdbx_description
1 polymer ?
#
loop_
_entity_poly.entity_id
_entity_poly.type
_entity_poly.pdbx_seq_one_letter_code
_entity_poly.pdbx_strand_id
1 'polypeptide(L)'
;MITESKLLDRKILRHGHTIDQSLLWLVVLMLGFSLVMVYSASVAFAGQGGGNKWAFLIRQAAYIAVGGGAALVAFRVPMRTWQKYSMVLLVISLLMLIAVLLVGRDVNGARRWIPLGVANLQPSEFFKLAVILYLSGFFMHRAEVLQ
;
A
#
# COMPACT_ATOMS: atom_id res chain seq x y z
N MET A 1 30.23 -25.88 -20.46
CA MET A 1 28.82 -25.50 -20.62
C MET A 1 27.98 -25.50 -19.33
N ILE A 2 28.34 -26.29 -18.32
CA ILE A 2 27.61 -26.38 -17.01
C ILE A 2 27.95 -25.20 -16.05
N THR A 3 29.03 -24.49 -16.28
CA THR A 3 29.54 -23.44 -15.37
C THR A 3 28.80 -22.09 -15.53
N GLU A 4 28.36 -21.74 -16.74
CA GLU A 4 27.65 -20.49 -16.98
C GLU A 4 26.22 -20.51 -16.43
N SER A 5 25.51 -21.61 -16.57
CA SER A 5 24.16 -21.75 -16.01
C SER A 5 24.13 -21.62 -14.48
N LYS A 6 25.13 -22.18 -13.78
CA LYS A 6 25.29 -22.04 -12.33
C LYS A 6 25.67 -20.63 -11.89
N LEU A 7 26.39 -19.88 -12.72
CA LEU A 7 26.73 -18.49 -12.43
C LEU A 7 25.53 -17.56 -12.68
N LEU A 8 24.70 -17.84 -13.68
CA LEU A 8 23.45 -17.16 -13.92
C LEU A 8 22.44 -17.42 -12.80
N ASP A 9 22.29 -18.66 -12.36
CA ASP A 9 21.45 -19.02 -11.21
C ASP A 9 21.88 -18.32 -9.91
N ARG A 10 23.18 -18.26 -9.63
CA ARG A 10 23.70 -17.52 -8.48
C ARG A 10 23.49 -16.01 -8.60
N LYS A 11 23.55 -15.44 -9.80
CA LYS A 11 23.28 -14.04 -10.04
C LYS A 11 21.80 -13.70 -9.85
N ILE A 12 20.90 -14.56 -10.32
CA ILE A 12 19.46 -14.43 -10.15
C ILE A 12 19.05 -14.57 -8.68
N LEU A 13 19.63 -15.54 -7.96
CA LEU A 13 19.35 -15.73 -6.53
C LEU A 13 19.91 -14.60 -5.65
N ARG A 14 20.94 -13.87 -6.09
CA ARG A 14 21.52 -12.75 -5.37
C ARG A 14 20.74 -11.45 -5.54
N HIS A 15 19.86 -11.35 -6.54
CA HIS A 15 18.97 -10.19 -6.76
C HIS A 15 17.66 -10.26 -5.95
N GLY A 16 17.48 -11.29 -5.12
CA GLY A 16 16.22 -11.56 -4.40
C GLY A 16 15.80 -10.55 -3.33
N HIS A 17 16.61 -9.55 -2.98
CA HIS A 17 16.26 -8.52 -1.98
C HIS A 17 16.96 -7.17 -2.20
N THR A 18 17.32 -6.82 -3.40
CA THR A 18 17.79 -5.45 -3.67
C THR A 18 16.58 -4.53 -3.79
N ILE A 19 16.36 -3.72 -2.75
CA ILE A 19 15.44 -2.60 -2.83
C ILE A 19 15.91 -1.70 -3.96
N ASP A 20 15.03 -1.41 -4.91
CA ASP A 20 15.33 -0.43 -5.95
C ASP A 20 15.50 0.93 -5.28
N GLN A 21 16.75 1.39 -5.25
CA GLN A 21 17.14 2.61 -4.56
C GLN A 21 16.47 3.85 -5.18
N SER A 22 16.23 3.82 -6.49
CA SER A 22 15.55 4.90 -7.21
C SER A 22 14.09 5.01 -6.75
N LEU A 23 13.41 3.87 -6.61
CA LEU A 23 12.03 3.79 -6.15
C LEU A 23 11.91 4.22 -4.69
N LEU A 24 12.86 3.84 -3.84
CA LEU A 24 12.91 4.24 -2.45
C LEU A 24 13.05 5.75 -2.30
N TRP A 25 13.99 6.37 -3.04
CA TRP A 25 14.17 7.82 -3.03
C TRP A 25 12.93 8.57 -3.51
N LEU A 26 12.24 8.06 -4.54
CA LEU A 26 11.00 8.64 -5.03
C LEU A 26 9.89 8.60 -3.96
N VAL A 27 9.74 7.48 -3.25
CA VAL A 27 8.78 7.35 -2.14
C VAL A 27 9.11 8.33 -1.02
N VAL A 28 10.38 8.42 -0.59
CA VAL A 28 10.82 9.36 0.46
C VAL A 28 10.53 10.80 0.06
N LEU A 29 10.81 11.17 -1.19
CA LEU A 29 10.55 12.51 -1.72
C LEU A 29 9.05 12.81 -1.71
N MET A 30 8.21 11.88 -2.16
CA MET A 30 6.76 12.02 -2.13
C MET A 30 6.20 12.16 -0.72
N LEU A 31 6.72 11.40 0.25
CA LEU A 31 6.33 11.51 1.66
C LEU A 31 6.74 12.87 2.24
N GLY A 32 7.95 13.36 1.94
CA GLY A 32 8.40 14.69 2.34
C GLY A 32 7.53 15.80 1.75
N PHE A 33 7.21 15.71 0.48
CA PHE A 33 6.31 16.64 -0.20
C PHE A 33 4.90 16.64 0.42
N SER A 34 4.37 15.44 0.75
CA SER A 34 3.09 15.29 1.44
C SER A 34 3.06 16.01 2.78
N LEU A 35 4.13 15.91 3.58
CA LEU A 35 4.23 16.64 4.86
C LEU A 35 4.17 18.15 4.68
N VAL A 36 4.90 18.68 3.70
CA VAL A 36 4.91 20.12 3.40
C VAL A 36 3.54 20.61 2.96
N MET A 37 2.87 19.83 2.08
CA MET A 37 1.54 20.18 1.57
C MET A 37 0.47 20.16 2.67
N VAL A 38 0.50 19.13 3.54
CA VAL A 38 -0.43 19.03 4.68
C VAL A 38 -0.19 20.19 5.66
N TYR A 39 1.07 20.54 5.93
CA TYR A 39 1.39 21.68 6.77
C TYR A 39 0.86 23.00 6.17
N SER A 40 1.13 23.25 4.90
CA SER A 40 0.67 24.44 4.18
C SER A 40 -0.86 24.56 4.21
N ALA A 41 -1.57 23.47 3.92
CA ALA A 41 -3.03 23.44 3.99
C ALA A 41 -3.54 23.68 5.43
N SER A 42 -2.89 23.12 6.44
CA SER A 42 -3.30 23.26 7.85
C SER A 42 -3.18 24.70 8.36
N VAL A 43 -2.21 25.47 7.86
CA VAL A 43 -2.07 26.89 8.19
C VAL A 43 -3.26 27.70 7.68
N ALA A 44 -3.74 27.42 6.47
CA ALA A 44 -4.91 28.09 5.88
C ALA A 44 -6.20 27.80 6.69
N PHE A 45 -6.38 26.55 7.15
CA PHE A 45 -7.52 26.17 7.99
C PHE A 45 -7.43 26.76 9.42
N ALA A 46 -6.25 26.82 10.01
CA ALA A 46 -6.05 27.40 11.36
C ALA A 46 -6.35 28.90 11.39
N GLY A 47 -6.08 29.62 10.29
CA GLY A 47 -6.40 31.03 10.16
C GLY A 47 -7.92 31.35 10.13
N GLN A 48 -8.77 30.36 9.86
CA GLN A 48 -10.23 30.46 9.84
C GLN A 48 -10.90 30.01 11.16
N GLY A 49 -10.15 29.95 12.27
CA GLY A 49 -10.69 29.55 13.58
C GLY A 49 -10.78 28.03 13.80
N GLY A 50 -10.22 27.22 12.94
CA GLY A 50 -10.35 25.75 12.90
C GLY A 50 -9.26 24.93 13.55
N GLY A 51 -8.77 25.28 14.74
CA GLY A 51 -7.99 24.34 15.52
C GLY A 51 -6.45 24.44 15.42
N ASN A 52 -5.77 23.54 16.11
CA ASN A 52 -4.32 23.55 16.24
C ASN A 52 -3.62 22.97 14.99
N LYS A 53 -2.88 23.81 14.25
CA LYS A 53 -2.08 23.41 13.07
C LYS A 53 -1.12 22.25 13.33
N TRP A 54 -0.61 22.13 14.54
CA TRP A 54 0.28 21.05 14.97
C TRP A 54 -0.43 19.68 15.03
N ALA A 55 -1.73 19.67 15.35
CA ALA A 55 -2.51 18.44 15.44
C ALA A 55 -2.60 17.73 14.06
N PHE A 56 -2.73 18.48 12.97
CA PHE A 56 -2.75 17.91 11.61
C PHE A 56 -1.39 17.32 11.25
N LEU A 57 -0.31 18.01 11.58
CA LEU A 57 1.04 17.56 11.28
C LEU A 57 1.41 16.29 12.07
N ILE A 58 1.08 16.26 13.38
CA ILE A 58 1.30 15.08 14.22
C ILE A 58 0.50 13.88 13.70
N ARG A 59 -0.76 14.09 13.33
CA ARG A 59 -1.60 13.03 12.75
C ARG A 59 -1.01 12.49 11.43
N GLN A 60 -0.53 13.37 10.55
CA GLN A 60 0.11 12.97 9.30
C GLN A 60 1.40 12.20 9.55
N ALA A 61 2.26 12.68 10.46
CA ALA A 61 3.48 11.99 10.83
C ALA A 61 3.20 10.60 11.43
N ALA A 62 2.16 10.47 12.26
CA ALA A 62 1.72 9.20 12.81
C ALA A 62 1.26 8.23 11.71
N TYR A 63 0.50 8.70 10.72
CA TYR A 63 0.08 7.86 9.59
C TYR A 63 1.27 7.41 8.73
N ILE A 64 2.26 8.28 8.50
CA ILE A 64 3.49 7.92 7.80
C ILE A 64 4.27 6.88 8.59
N ALA A 65 4.39 7.02 9.91
CA ALA A 65 5.09 6.06 10.76
C ALA A 65 4.40 4.69 10.76
N VAL A 66 3.07 4.65 10.90
CA VAL A 66 2.27 3.41 10.85
C VAL A 66 2.35 2.77 9.47
N GLY A 67 2.20 3.56 8.40
CA GLY A 67 2.31 3.09 7.02
C GLY A 67 3.70 2.56 6.69
N GLY A 68 4.76 3.26 7.12
CA GLY A 68 6.14 2.81 6.99
C GLY A 68 6.42 1.52 7.76
N GLY A 69 5.92 1.42 9.00
CA GLY A 69 5.98 0.18 9.79
C GLY A 69 5.28 -1.00 9.11
N ALA A 70 4.07 -0.78 8.60
CA ALA A 70 3.33 -1.79 7.85
C ALA A 70 4.08 -2.22 6.56
N ALA A 71 4.68 -1.27 5.85
CA ALA A 71 5.49 -1.55 4.66
C ALA A 71 6.71 -2.40 5.00
N LEU A 72 7.42 -2.12 6.11
CA LEU A 72 8.56 -2.91 6.57
C LEU A 72 8.15 -4.34 6.94
N VAL A 73 7.00 -4.52 7.59
CA VAL A 73 6.45 -5.84 7.89
C VAL A 73 6.09 -6.58 6.61
N ALA A 74 5.39 -5.92 5.68
CA ALA A 74 5.01 -6.50 4.40
C ALA A 74 6.24 -6.92 3.57
N PHE A 75 7.32 -6.15 3.64
CA PHE A 75 8.58 -6.45 2.95
C PHE A 75 9.29 -7.71 3.50
N ARG A 76 9.09 -8.05 4.78
CA ARG A 76 9.64 -9.26 5.40
C ARG A 76 8.88 -10.53 5.03
N VAL A 77 7.66 -10.42 4.53
CA VAL A 77 6.83 -11.57 4.14
C VAL A 77 7.26 -12.05 2.75
N PRO A 78 7.63 -13.33 2.59
CA PRO A 78 8.07 -13.86 1.30
C PRO A 78 6.93 -13.84 0.28
N MET A 79 7.25 -13.54 -0.98
CA MET A 79 6.28 -13.39 -2.07
C MET A 79 5.38 -14.63 -2.26
N ARG A 80 5.91 -15.83 -1.97
CA ARG A 80 5.13 -17.08 -2.00
C ARG A 80 3.92 -17.05 -1.05
N THR A 81 4.07 -16.41 0.12
CA THR A 81 2.97 -16.28 1.08
C THR A 81 1.88 -15.34 0.55
N TRP A 82 2.28 -14.21 -0.06
CA TRP A 82 1.35 -13.29 -0.69
C TRP A 82 0.56 -13.96 -1.82
N GLN A 83 1.24 -14.73 -2.67
CA GLN A 83 0.59 -15.48 -3.76
C GLN A 83 -0.38 -16.53 -3.24
N LYS A 84 0.00 -17.28 -2.18
CA LYS A 84 -0.87 -18.30 -1.57
C LYS A 84 -2.18 -17.72 -1.03
N TYR A 85 -2.11 -16.53 -0.42
CA TYR A 85 -3.28 -15.87 0.19
C TYR A 85 -3.94 -14.84 -0.72
N SER A 86 -3.47 -14.65 -1.96
CA SER A 86 -3.98 -13.63 -2.88
C SER A 86 -5.48 -13.78 -3.17
N MET A 87 -5.97 -15.01 -3.34
CA MET A 87 -7.40 -15.28 -3.54
C MET A 87 -8.24 -14.91 -2.30
N VAL A 88 -7.75 -15.25 -1.11
CA VAL A 88 -8.42 -14.91 0.15
C VAL A 88 -8.45 -13.40 0.36
N LEU A 89 -7.34 -12.72 0.11
CA LEU A 89 -7.25 -11.26 0.18
C LEU A 89 -8.20 -10.58 -0.79
N LEU A 90 -8.34 -11.13 -2.01
CA LEU A 90 -9.25 -10.61 -3.01
C LEU A 90 -10.71 -10.74 -2.57
N VAL A 91 -11.10 -11.91 -2.05
CA VAL A 91 -12.47 -12.14 -1.54
C VAL A 91 -12.76 -11.24 -0.35
N ILE A 92 -11.84 -11.13 0.63
CA ILE A 92 -12.02 -10.27 1.79
C ILE A 92 -12.15 -8.80 1.36
N SER A 93 -11.29 -8.32 0.48
CA SER A 93 -11.34 -6.92 0.02
C SER A 93 -12.62 -6.63 -0.79
N LEU A 94 -13.13 -7.61 -1.54
CA LEU A 94 -14.41 -7.50 -2.24
C LEU A 94 -15.57 -7.42 -1.25
N LEU A 95 -15.59 -8.26 -0.21
CA LEU A 95 -16.58 -8.19 0.86
C LEU A 95 -16.54 -6.86 1.60
N MET A 96 -15.34 -6.32 1.88
CA MET A 96 -15.19 -4.98 2.46
C MET A 96 -15.75 -3.89 1.55
N LEU A 97 -15.59 -4.04 0.23
CA LEU A 97 -16.13 -3.10 -0.75
C LEU A 97 -17.66 -3.12 -0.76
N ILE A 98 -18.28 -4.29 -0.63
CA ILE A 98 -19.72 -4.43 -0.51
C ILE A 98 -20.20 -3.85 0.84
N ALA A 99 -19.49 -4.15 1.92
CA ALA A 99 -19.82 -3.64 3.25
C ALA A 99 -19.80 -2.11 3.33
N VAL A 100 -18.85 -1.44 2.62
CA VAL A 100 -18.81 0.03 2.61
C VAL A 100 -20.03 0.66 1.93
N LEU A 101 -20.64 -0.03 0.97
CA LEU A 101 -21.87 0.47 0.33
C LEU A 101 -23.06 0.46 1.31
N LEU A 102 -23.05 -0.48 2.28
CA LEU A 102 -24.14 -0.64 3.27
C LEU A 102 -23.91 0.26 4.50
N VAL A 103 -22.68 0.35 5.01
CA VAL A 103 -22.35 0.98 6.31
C VAL A 103 -21.51 2.26 6.13
N GLY A 104 -21.01 2.55 4.93
CA GLY A 104 -20.11 3.68 4.67
C GLY A 104 -20.78 5.04 4.89
N ARG A 105 -19.99 6.02 5.38
CA ARG A 105 -20.41 7.41 5.46
C ARG A 105 -20.43 8.07 4.09
N ASP A 106 -21.51 8.82 3.84
CA ASP A 106 -21.60 9.72 2.69
C ASP A 106 -20.64 10.90 2.89
N VAL A 107 -19.60 10.95 2.03
CA VAL A 107 -18.68 12.09 1.96
C VAL A 107 -18.69 12.57 0.51
N ASN A 108 -19.15 13.82 0.30
CA ASN A 108 -19.27 14.43 -1.03
C ASN A 108 -20.10 13.60 -2.04
N GLY A 109 -21.22 13.01 -1.57
CA GLY A 109 -22.15 12.26 -2.44
C GLY A 109 -21.69 10.83 -2.77
N ALA A 110 -20.67 10.29 -2.09
CA ALA A 110 -20.23 8.92 -2.31
C ALA A 110 -19.84 8.21 -1.00
N ARG A 111 -20.31 6.97 -0.83
CA ARG A 111 -19.99 6.11 0.30
C ARG A 111 -18.71 5.33 0.02
N ARG A 112 -17.57 5.87 0.44
CA ARG A 112 -16.24 5.29 0.13
C ARG A 112 -15.41 5.01 1.38
N TRP A 113 -15.81 5.53 2.54
CA TRP A 113 -15.03 5.52 3.75
C TRP A 113 -15.74 4.78 4.87
N ILE A 114 -15.00 3.89 5.56
CA ILE A 114 -15.43 3.28 6.80
C ILE A 114 -14.75 4.06 7.94
N PRO A 115 -15.52 4.76 8.81
CA PRO A 115 -14.94 5.47 9.94
C PRO A 115 -14.56 4.45 11.02
N LEU A 116 -13.27 4.27 11.27
CA LEU A 116 -12.72 3.45 12.36
C LEU A 116 -12.45 4.27 13.63
N GLY A 117 -13.03 5.46 13.75
CA GLY A 117 -12.86 6.37 14.88
C GLY A 117 -11.63 7.27 14.71
N VAL A 118 -10.43 6.72 14.78
CA VAL A 118 -9.17 7.47 14.69
C VAL A 118 -8.73 7.66 13.23
N ALA A 119 -9.05 6.73 12.36
CA ALA A 119 -8.69 6.73 10.94
C ALA A 119 -9.89 6.38 10.06
N ASN A 120 -9.90 6.92 8.84
CA ASN A 120 -10.85 6.53 7.82
C ASN A 120 -10.19 5.47 6.93
N LEU A 121 -10.81 4.30 6.84
CA LEU A 121 -10.33 3.21 5.99
C LEU A 121 -11.08 3.25 4.67
N GLN A 122 -10.33 3.18 3.57
CA GLN A 122 -10.89 3.12 2.22
C GLN A 122 -10.69 1.70 1.66
N PRO A 123 -11.74 0.86 1.60
CA PRO A 123 -11.62 -0.53 1.15
C PRO A 123 -11.11 -0.68 -0.29
N SER A 124 -11.34 0.30 -1.14
CA SER A 124 -10.87 0.27 -2.53
C SER A 124 -9.34 0.25 -2.65
N GLU A 125 -8.58 0.78 -1.69
CA GLU A 125 -7.12 0.71 -1.71
C GLU A 125 -6.63 -0.73 -1.47
N PHE A 126 -7.27 -1.43 -0.53
CA PHE A 126 -6.98 -2.85 -0.28
C PHE A 126 -7.38 -3.73 -1.47
N PHE A 127 -8.50 -3.41 -2.11
CA PHE A 127 -8.96 -4.15 -3.29
C PHE A 127 -7.98 -4.01 -4.46
N LYS A 128 -7.45 -2.81 -4.73
CA LYS A 128 -6.42 -2.61 -5.76
C LYS A 128 -5.19 -3.49 -5.53
N LEU A 129 -4.67 -3.51 -4.30
CA LEU A 129 -3.53 -4.35 -3.95
C LEU A 129 -3.84 -5.84 -4.11
N ALA A 130 -5.01 -6.28 -3.65
CA ALA A 130 -5.43 -7.67 -3.77
C ALA A 130 -5.56 -8.13 -5.23
N VAL A 131 -6.13 -7.29 -6.10
CA VAL A 131 -6.23 -7.56 -7.54
C VAL A 131 -4.85 -7.68 -8.19
N ILE A 132 -3.91 -6.77 -7.89
CA ILE A 132 -2.55 -6.82 -8.43
C ILE A 132 -1.85 -8.12 -8.01
N LEU A 133 -1.95 -8.50 -6.73
CA LEU A 133 -1.35 -9.73 -6.22
C LEU A 133 -1.97 -10.97 -6.85
N TYR A 134 -3.29 -11.00 -7.00
CA TYR A 134 -4.00 -12.12 -7.62
C TYR A 134 -3.64 -12.28 -9.09
N LEU A 135 -3.69 -11.20 -9.89
CA LEU A 135 -3.34 -11.23 -11.31
C LEU A 135 -1.88 -11.61 -11.52
N SER A 136 -0.96 -11.10 -10.72
CA SER A 136 0.45 -11.47 -10.77
C SER A 136 0.64 -12.99 -10.58
N GLY A 137 -0.01 -13.58 -9.57
CA GLY A 137 0.04 -15.02 -9.33
C GLY A 137 -0.61 -15.84 -10.47
N PHE A 138 -1.73 -15.36 -10.99
CA PHE A 138 -2.45 -16.01 -12.09
C PHE A 138 -1.62 -16.04 -13.38
N PHE A 139 -0.98 -14.94 -13.75
CA PHE A 139 -0.14 -14.89 -14.96
C PHE A 139 1.11 -15.75 -14.82
N MET A 140 1.74 -15.79 -13.65
CA MET A 140 2.89 -16.68 -13.42
C MET A 140 2.52 -18.15 -13.59
N HIS A 141 1.38 -18.58 -13.03
CA HIS A 141 0.92 -19.98 -13.17
C HIS A 141 0.56 -20.34 -14.60
N ARG A 142 0.04 -19.40 -15.36
CA ARG A 142 -0.31 -19.64 -16.78
C ARG A 142 0.91 -19.62 -17.70
N ALA A 143 1.92 -18.84 -17.40
CA ALA A 143 3.18 -18.83 -18.16
C ALA A 143 3.94 -20.15 -18.04
N GLU A 144 3.86 -20.85 -16.89
CA GLU A 144 4.44 -22.18 -16.70
C GLU A 144 3.71 -23.29 -17.51
N VAL A 145 2.44 -23.09 -17.83
CA VAL A 145 1.62 -24.08 -18.61
C VAL A 145 1.80 -23.91 -20.12
N LEU A 146 2.32 -22.76 -20.57
CA LEU A 146 2.50 -22.44 -22.00
C LEU A 146 3.93 -22.68 -22.52
N GLN A 147 4.86 -23.11 -21.64
CA GLN A 147 6.20 -23.60 -21.98
C GLN A 147 6.26 -25.13 -21.98
#